data_80ac770b9ce9fe3179ca082cffce9223
#
_entry.id   80ac770b9ce9fe3179ca082cffce9223
#
_cell.length_a   1.000
_cell.length_b   1.000
_cell.length_c   1.000
_cell.angle_alpha   90.00
_cell.angle_beta   90.00
_cell.angle_gamma   90.00
#
_symmetry.space_group_name_H-M   'P 1'
#
loop_
_entity.id
_entity.type
_entity.pdbx_description
1 polymer ?
#
loop_
_entity_poly.entity_id
_entity_poly.type
_entity_poly.pdbx_seq_one_letter_code
_entity_poly.pdbx_strand_id
1 'polypeptide(L)'
;MKARTVLFALLALLLSSAAMAQEPVVGVKDPESLFSDPDPKLNRNKQAALHIMRELLQCNHWERSGEWLTDKYIQHNPNAASGREGVVRFFTQVMKVQRQPTCGKLTTPVVAVMADDDYVTVLIARSYPDPRAQGKTYSTSWFDTWRFVDGKADEHWDPATIAPPPAK
;
A
#
# COMPACT_ATOMS: atom_id res chain seq x y z
N MET A 1 -54.97 -54.81 13.98
CA MET A 1 -53.57 -54.60 13.58
C MET A 1 -53.40 -53.11 13.34
N LYS A 2 -52.67 -52.38 14.21
CA LYS A 2 -52.44 -50.91 14.11
C LYS A 2 -51.03 -50.70 13.53
N ALA A 3 -50.98 -50.17 12.31
CA ALA A 3 -49.73 -49.77 11.68
C ALA A 3 -49.21 -48.51 12.39
N ARG A 4 -47.97 -48.56 12.95
CA ARG A 4 -47.24 -47.40 13.52
C ARG A 4 -46.42 -46.79 12.39
N THR A 5 -46.84 -45.62 11.93
CA THR A 5 -46.07 -44.80 11.01
C THR A 5 -44.93 -44.15 11.79
N VAL A 6 -43.70 -44.56 11.51
CA VAL A 6 -42.50 -43.94 12.06
C VAL A 6 -42.13 -42.75 11.18
N LEU A 7 -42.32 -41.56 11.69
CA LEU A 7 -41.94 -40.29 11.03
C LEU A 7 -40.44 -40.03 11.28
N PHE A 8 -39.59 -40.31 10.28
CA PHE A 8 -38.18 -39.91 10.31
C PHE A 8 -38.10 -38.40 10.05
N ALA A 9 -37.89 -37.64 11.11
CA ALA A 9 -37.49 -36.24 10.98
C ALA A 9 -36.02 -36.17 10.55
N LEU A 10 -35.79 -35.92 9.26
CA LEU A 10 -34.47 -35.54 8.75
C LEU A 10 -34.13 -34.16 9.29
N LEU A 11 -33.34 -34.10 10.36
CA LEU A 11 -32.70 -32.86 10.83
C LEU A 11 -31.57 -32.53 9.87
N ALA A 12 -31.84 -31.74 8.81
CA ALA A 12 -30.84 -31.19 7.96
C ALA A 12 -30.02 -30.18 8.80
N LEU A 13 -28.86 -30.62 9.32
CA LEU A 13 -27.85 -29.74 9.80
C LEU A 13 -27.38 -28.87 8.61
N LEU A 14 -27.94 -27.67 8.52
CA LEU A 14 -27.33 -26.59 7.75
C LEU A 14 -25.99 -26.25 8.42
N LEU A 15 -24.93 -26.92 8.01
CA LEU A 15 -23.57 -26.48 8.20
C LEU A 15 -23.46 -25.19 7.39
N SER A 16 -23.82 -24.07 8.03
CA SER A 16 -23.39 -22.77 7.58
C SER A 16 -21.87 -22.82 7.60
N SER A 17 -21.25 -23.11 6.46
CA SER A 17 -19.85 -22.77 6.25
C SER A 17 -19.78 -21.28 6.52
N ALA A 18 -19.34 -20.90 7.72
CA ALA A 18 -18.90 -19.54 7.98
C ALA A 18 -17.86 -19.29 6.89
N ALA A 19 -18.24 -18.50 5.88
CA ALA A 19 -17.28 -18.00 4.92
C ALA A 19 -16.18 -17.39 5.79
N MET A 20 -14.99 -17.99 5.78
CA MET A 20 -13.84 -17.47 6.50
C MET A 20 -13.68 -16.04 6.01
N ALA A 21 -14.17 -15.08 6.80
CA ALA A 21 -13.95 -13.68 6.50
C ALA A 21 -12.43 -13.49 6.49
N GLN A 22 -11.93 -12.90 5.42
CA GLN A 22 -10.52 -12.56 5.36
C GLN A 22 -10.16 -11.73 6.60
N GLU A 23 -9.13 -12.12 7.32
CA GLU A 23 -8.60 -11.32 8.41
C GLU A 23 -8.16 -9.95 7.88
N PRO A 24 -8.56 -8.85 8.52
CA PRO A 24 -8.21 -7.51 8.06
C PRO A 24 -6.70 -7.29 8.07
N VAL A 25 -6.17 -6.68 7.01
CA VAL A 25 -4.79 -6.18 7.03
C VAL A 25 -4.75 -4.89 7.85
N VAL A 26 -3.93 -4.85 8.89
CA VAL A 26 -3.89 -3.73 9.85
C VAL A 26 -2.47 -3.19 9.96
N GLY A 27 -2.32 -1.86 9.83
CA GLY A 27 -1.05 -1.18 10.08
C GLY A 27 -0.70 -1.10 11.57
N VAL A 28 0.58 -0.93 11.88
CA VAL A 28 1.03 -0.71 13.27
C VAL A 28 0.59 0.65 13.79
N LYS A 29 0.53 0.79 15.11
CA LYS A 29 0.09 2.03 15.77
C LYS A 29 1.06 3.20 15.55
N ASP A 30 2.36 2.95 15.51
CA ASP A 30 3.40 3.94 15.25
C ASP A 30 4.22 3.52 14.02
N PRO A 31 3.77 3.90 12.81
CA PRO A 31 4.42 3.46 11.57
C PRO A 31 5.84 3.98 11.42
N GLU A 32 6.19 5.15 11.95
CA GLU A 32 7.54 5.71 11.82
C GLU A 32 8.60 4.88 12.57
N SER A 33 8.21 4.16 13.62
CA SER A 33 9.11 3.29 14.38
C SER A 33 9.70 2.13 13.55
N LEU A 34 9.05 1.75 12.44
CA LEU A 34 9.51 0.67 11.56
C LEU A 34 10.65 1.08 10.63
N PHE A 35 10.92 2.38 10.49
CA PHE A 35 11.90 2.90 9.55
C PHE A 35 13.31 3.08 10.14
N SER A 36 13.59 2.49 11.29
CA SER A 36 14.93 2.46 11.88
C SER A 36 15.61 1.10 11.70
N ASP A 37 16.94 1.09 11.65
CA ASP A 37 17.72 -0.13 11.55
C ASP A 37 19.07 0.05 12.27
N PRO A 38 19.63 -1.00 12.94
CA PRO A 38 20.95 -0.93 13.55
C PRO A 38 22.08 -0.83 12.53
N ASP A 39 21.90 -1.36 11.31
CA ASP A 39 22.87 -1.19 10.22
C ASP A 39 22.78 0.22 9.64
N PRO A 40 23.88 1.00 9.57
CA PRO A 40 23.86 2.38 9.13
C PRO A 40 23.39 2.57 7.68
N LYS A 41 23.69 1.62 6.77
CA LYS A 41 23.27 1.65 5.37
C LYS A 41 21.76 1.42 5.27
N LEU A 42 21.28 0.35 5.91
CA LEU A 42 19.85 0.03 5.92
C LEU A 42 19.05 1.12 6.60
N ASN A 43 19.54 1.68 7.70
CA ASN A 43 18.91 2.81 8.38
C ASN A 43 18.79 4.04 7.48
N ARG A 44 19.84 4.42 6.76
CA ARG A 44 19.82 5.54 5.81
C ARG A 44 18.75 5.33 4.74
N ASN A 45 18.68 4.13 4.16
CA ASN A 45 17.72 3.81 3.12
C ASN A 45 16.27 3.77 3.66
N LYS A 46 16.06 3.21 4.86
CA LYS A 46 14.75 3.24 5.55
C LYS A 46 14.31 4.66 5.88
N GLN A 47 15.21 5.53 6.35
CA GLN A 47 14.89 6.93 6.62
C GLN A 47 14.52 7.69 5.33
N ALA A 48 15.23 7.46 4.22
CA ALA A 48 14.85 8.02 2.93
C ALA A 48 13.46 7.51 2.47
N ALA A 49 13.17 6.23 2.64
CA ALA A 49 11.83 5.67 2.38
C ALA A 49 10.75 6.32 3.28
N LEU A 50 11.04 6.59 4.56
CA LEU A 50 10.12 7.33 5.44
C LEU A 50 9.80 8.72 4.89
N HIS A 51 10.81 9.44 4.45
CA HIS A 51 10.61 10.77 3.86
C HIS A 51 9.80 10.70 2.55
N ILE A 52 10.06 9.73 1.68
CA ILE A 52 9.25 9.49 0.48
C ILE A 52 7.78 9.25 0.87
N MET A 53 7.53 8.32 1.80
CA MET A 53 6.18 7.99 2.27
C MET A 53 5.46 9.19 2.87
N ARG A 54 6.14 9.94 3.74
CA ARG A 54 5.55 11.05 4.49
C ARG A 54 5.46 12.32 3.66
N GLU A 55 6.57 12.76 3.07
CA GLU A 55 6.64 14.08 2.44
C GLU A 55 6.08 14.06 1.02
N LEU A 56 6.44 13.06 0.22
CA LEU A 56 6.00 13.00 -1.17
C LEU A 56 4.62 12.37 -1.30
N LEU A 57 4.41 11.17 -0.75
CA LEU A 57 3.17 10.41 -0.98
C LEU A 57 2.01 10.84 -0.06
N GLN A 58 2.28 11.13 1.22
CA GLN A 58 1.22 11.56 2.14
C GLN A 58 0.95 13.07 2.05
N CYS A 59 2.00 13.90 2.08
CA CYS A 59 1.87 15.36 2.16
C CYS A 59 1.92 16.07 0.80
N ASN A 60 2.27 15.34 -0.27
CA ASN A 60 2.34 15.83 -1.64
C ASN A 60 3.33 16.99 -1.84
N HIS A 61 4.46 16.98 -1.14
CA HIS A 61 5.55 17.96 -1.25
C HIS A 61 6.50 17.58 -2.40
N TRP A 62 5.96 17.42 -3.60
CA TRP A 62 6.70 16.95 -4.78
C TRP A 62 7.82 17.90 -5.22
N GLU A 63 7.77 19.17 -4.82
CA GLU A 63 8.86 20.13 -4.99
C GLU A 63 10.16 19.70 -4.28
N ARG A 64 10.05 18.82 -3.27
CA ARG A 64 11.18 18.26 -2.53
C ARG A 64 11.69 16.94 -3.10
N SER A 65 11.13 16.47 -4.19
CA SER A 65 11.48 15.15 -4.76
C SER A 65 12.98 14.97 -5.02
N GLY A 66 13.71 16.02 -5.35
CA GLY A 66 15.16 15.95 -5.56
C GLY A 66 16.00 15.63 -4.32
N GLU A 67 15.42 15.74 -3.12
CA GLU A 67 16.07 15.34 -1.87
C GLU A 67 16.08 13.80 -1.73
N TRP A 68 15.04 13.11 -2.22
CA TRP A 68 14.79 11.70 -1.96
C TRP A 68 14.84 10.79 -3.19
N LEU A 69 14.73 11.35 -4.41
CA LEU A 69 14.77 10.62 -5.67
C LEU A 69 15.97 11.04 -6.50
N THR A 70 16.60 10.09 -7.21
CA THR A 70 17.61 10.44 -8.23
C THR A 70 16.93 11.05 -9.45
N ASP A 71 17.67 11.73 -10.30
CA ASP A 71 17.16 12.28 -11.56
C ASP A 71 16.67 11.16 -12.51
N LYS A 72 17.38 10.03 -12.47
CA LYS A 72 17.09 8.85 -13.30
C LYS A 72 15.80 8.15 -12.90
N TYR A 73 15.51 8.00 -11.63
CA TYR A 73 14.38 7.33 -10.98
C TYR A 73 13.56 6.44 -11.91
N ILE A 74 13.96 5.19 -12.07
CA ILE A 74 13.29 4.22 -12.94
C ILE A 74 11.96 3.83 -12.31
N GLN A 75 10.87 3.94 -13.07
CA GLN A 75 9.52 3.65 -12.61
C GLN A 75 8.97 2.40 -13.30
N HIS A 76 8.53 1.40 -12.54
CA HIS A 76 7.87 0.20 -13.05
C HIS A 76 6.34 0.22 -12.91
N ASN A 77 5.77 1.27 -12.31
CA ASN A 77 4.33 1.51 -12.34
C ASN A 77 3.89 1.90 -13.77
N PRO A 78 2.98 1.16 -14.42
CA PRO A 78 2.60 1.40 -15.82
C PRO A 78 1.89 2.73 -16.06
N ASN A 79 1.48 3.44 -14.99
CA ASN A 79 0.76 4.71 -15.08
C ASN A 79 1.69 5.93 -14.98
N ALA A 80 2.95 5.76 -14.60
CA ALA A 80 3.89 6.84 -14.37
C ALA A 80 5.16 6.67 -15.22
N ALA A 81 5.60 7.73 -15.87
CA ALA A 81 6.84 7.70 -16.64
C ALA A 81 8.08 7.70 -15.73
N SER A 82 9.15 7.05 -16.19
CA SER A 82 10.47 7.12 -15.55
C SER A 82 11.05 8.54 -15.58
N GLY A 83 12.06 8.76 -14.74
CA GLY A 83 12.66 10.05 -14.43
C GLY A 83 11.91 10.75 -13.29
N ARG A 84 12.67 11.44 -12.41
CA ARG A 84 12.07 12.21 -11.31
C ARG A 84 10.98 13.17 -11.80
N GLU A 85 11.19 13.87 -12.90
CA GLU A 85 10.18 14.74 -13.49
C GLU A 85 8.94 13.99 -13.97
N GLY A 86 9.11 12.75 -14.45
CA GLY A 86 8.02 11.90 -14.90
C GLY A 86 7.06 11.58 -13.75
N VAL A 87 7.59 11.15 -12.61
CA VAL A 87 6.78 10.86 -11.43
C VAL A 87 6.19 12.14 -10.81
N VAL A 88 6.92 13.24 -10.79
CA VAL A 88 6.39 14.54 -10.35
C VAL A 88 5.19 14.96 -11.20
N ARG A 89 5.30 14.89 -12.54
CA ARG A 89 4.16 15.18 -13.44
C ARG A 89 2.98 14.26 -13.18
N PHE A 90 3.23 12.96 -12.96
CA PHE A 90 2.15 12.02 -12.65
C PHE A 90 1.32 12.47 -11.46
N PHE A 91 1.95 12.78 -10.34
CA PHE A 91 1.21 13.20 -9.15
C PHE A 91 0.62 14.60 -9.26
N THR A 92 1.36 15.57 -9.80
CA THR A 92 0.92 16.99 -9.81
C THR A 92 -0.02 17.35 -10.96
N GLN A 93 0.13 16.74 -12.13
CA GLN A 93 -0.64 17.11 -13.34
C GLN A 93 -1.68 16.05 -13.72
N VAL A 94 -1.39 14.75 -13.56
CA VAL A 94 -2.33 13.68 -13.89
C VAL A 94 -3.26 13.40 -12.71
N MET A 95 -2.70 13.08 -11.54
CA MET A 95 -3.47 12.82 -10.32
C MET A 95 -3.97 14.11 -9.65
N LYS A 96 -3.34 15.25 -9.93
CA LYS A 96 -3.68 16.58 -9.38
C LYS A 96 -3.79 16.58 -7.86
N VAL A 97 -2.86 15.87 -7.21
CA VAL A 97 -2.82 15.79 -5.74
C VAL A 97 -2.62 17.18 -5.14
N GLN A 98 -3.30 17.45 -4.03
CA GLN A 98 -3.20 18.74 -3.35
C GLN A 98 -2.09 18.70 -2.32
N ARG A 99 -1.16 19.65 -2.40
CA ARG A 99 -0.10 19.84 -1.43
C ARG A 99 -0.69 20.22 -0.07
N GLN A 100 -0.27 19.52 0.99
CA GLN A 100 -0.63 19.91 2.35
C GLN A 100 0.24 21.07 2.83
N PRO A 101 -0.31 22.06 3.54
CA PRO A 101 0.48 23.22 4.02
C PRO A 101 1.54 22.82 5.03
N THR A 102 1.27 21.82 5.85
CA THR A 102 2.19 21.25 6.85
C THR A 102 2.21 19.74 6.75
N CYS A 103 3.37 19.14 6.99
CA CYS A 103 3.53 17.70 6.99
C CYS A 103 3.76 17.19 8.42
N GLY A 104 2.76 16.54 8.98
CA GLY A 104 2.83 15.89 10.29
C GLY A 104 3.55 14.53 10.25
N LYS A 105 3.33 13.72 11.29
CA LYS A 105 3.79 12.32 11.32
C LYS A 105 3.13 11.50 10.22
N LEU A 106 3.78 10.40 9.84
CA LEU A 106 3.22 9.42 8.90
C LEU A 106 1.98 8.76 9.53
N THR A 107 0.84 8.88 8.83
CA THR A 107 -0.44 8.28 9.22
C THR A 107 -0.86 7.12 8.31
N THR A 108 -0.14 6.94 7.20
CA THR A 108 -0.33 5.78 6.32
C THR A 108 -0.21 4.48 7.13
N PRO A 109 -1.17 3.56 7.04
CA PRO A 109 -1.20 2.36 7.86
C PRO A 109 -0.15 1.33 7.39
N VAL A 110 1.12 1.56 7.77
CA VAL A 110 2.24 0.66 7.46
C VAL A 110 2.16 -0.59 8.32
N VAL A 111 2.30 -1.75 7.70
CA VAL A 111 2.29 -3.07 8.34
C VAL A 111 3.72 -3.51 8.69
N ALA A 112 4.66 -3.32 7.75
CA ALA A 112 6.06 -3.69 7.91
C ALA A 112 6.96 -2.86 7.00
N VAL A 113 8.22 -2.71 7.39
CA VAL A 113 9.30 -2.13 6.57
C VAL A 113 10.46 -3.11 6.58
N MET A 114 10.77 -3.65 5.42
CA MET A 114 11.87 -4.59 5.21
C MET A 114 12.97 -3.90 4.42
N ALA A 115 14.22 -4.12 4.81
CA ALA A 115 15.38 -3.61 4.08
C ALA A 115 16.42 -4.72 3.94
N ASP A 116 17.00 -4.84 2.76
CA ASP A 116 18.09 -5.73 2.45
C ASP A 116 18.97 -5.09 1.37
N ASP A 117 20.26 -5.01 1.63
CA ASP A 117 21.25 -4.33 0.78
C ASP A 117 20.83 -2.92 0.38
N ASP A 118 20.50 -2.69 -0.88
CA ASP A 118 20.05 -1.40 -1.40
C ASP A 118 18.52 -1.26 -1.48
N TYR A 119 17.78 -2.28 -1.07
CA TYR A 119 16.34 -2.32 -1.22
C TYR A 119 15.60 -2.01 0.08
N VAL A 120 14.49 -1.29 -0.03
CA VAL A 120 13.51 -1.13 1.05
C VAL A 120 12.13 -1.39 0.49
N THR A 121 11.39 -2.29 1.14
CA THR A 121 9.98 -2.54 0.86
C THR A 121 9.12 -2.07 2.03
N VAL A 122 8.11 -1.27 1.74
CA VAL A 122 7.10 -0.81 2.70
C VAL A 122 5.79 -1.50 2.40
N LEU A 123 5.33 -2.34 3.31
CA LEU A 123 4.04 -3.03 3.23
C LEU A 123 2.97 -2.17 3.90
N ILE A 124 1.88 -1.88 3.18
CA ILE A 124 0.82 -0.95 3.57
C ILE A 124 -0.53 -1.68 3.57
N ALA A 125 -1.34 -1.44 4.60
CA ALA A 125 -2.74 -1.85 4.60
C ALA A 125 -3.57 -0.87 3.75
N ARG A 126 -4.37 -1.38 2.82
CA ARG A 126 -5.32 -0.59 2.03
C ARG A 126 -6.72 -1.15 2.16
N SER A 127 -7.71 -0.27 2.13
CA SER A 127 -9.13 -0.63 2.12
C SER A 127 -9.78 -0.15 0.83
N TYR A 128 -10.60 -1.01 0.26
CA TYR A 128 -11.35 -0.72 -0.97
C TYR A 128 -12.83 -1.06 -0.77
N PRO A 129 -13.75 -0.41 -1.52
CA PRO A 129 -15.15 -0.84 -1.58
C PRO A 129 -15.25 -2.31 -2.01
N ASP A 130 -16.08 -3.10 -1.34
CA ASP A 130 -16.30 -4.49 -1.70
C ASP A 130 -17.34 -4.57 -2.85
N PRO A 131 -16.92 -4.99 -4.06
CA PRO A 131 -17.84 -5.10 -5.20
C PRO A 131 -18.90 -6.19 -5.02
N ARG A 132 -18.72 -7.09 -4.04
CA ARG A 132 -19.64 -8.18 -3.73
C ARG A 132 -20.70 -7.80 -2.70
N ALA A 133 -20.50 -6.68 -1.98
CA ALA A 133 -21.38 -6.26 -0.88
C ALA A 133 -21.46 -4.74 -0.78
N GLN A 134 -22.57 -4.18 -1.25
CA GLN A 134 -22.78 -2.73 -1.25
C GLN A 134 -22.61 -2.11 0.15
N GLY A 135 -21.86 -1.03 0.22
CA GLY A 135 -21.58 -0.28 1.47
C GLY A 135 -20.55 -0.96 2.38
N LYS A 136 -19.98 -2.10 2.00
CA LYS A 136 -18.89 -2.75 2.72
C LYS A 136 -17.55 -2.46 2.08
N THR A 137 -16.48 -2.66 2.86
CA THR A 137 -15.10 -2.57 2.41
C THR A 137 -14.37 -3.88 2.70
N TYR A 138 -13.33 -4.17 1.94
CA TYR A 138 -12.35 -5.21 2.25
C TYR A 138 -10.97 -4.57 2.39
N SER A 139 -10.10 -5.19 3.16
CA SER A 139 -8.70 -4.78 3.28
C SER A 139 -7.81 -5.70 2.46
N THR A 140 -6.71 -5.15 1.96
CA THR A 140 -5.67 -5.89 1.25
C THR A 140 -4.32 -5.23 1.50
N SER A 141 -3.26 -5.87 1.02
CA SER A 141 -1.92 -5.35 1.10
C SER A 141 -1.55 -4.58 -0.17
N TRP A 142 -0.85 -3.50 0.01
CA TRP A 142 -0.11 -2.79 -1.02
C TRP A 142 1.35 -2.74 -0.59
N PHE A 143 2.27 -2.72 -1.52
CA PHE A 143 3.68 -2.51 -1.19
C PHE A 143 4.34 -1.61 -2.23
N ASP A 144 5.21 -0.75 -1.73
CA ASP A 144 6.14 0.04 -2.52
C ASP A 144 7.54 -0.47 -2.21
N THR A 145 8.30 -0.79 -3.24
CA THR A 145 9.70 -1.22 -3.12
C THR A 145 10.58 -0.23 -3.88
N TRP A 146 11.64 0.22 -3.22
CA TRP A 146 12.65 1.08 -3.83
C TRP A 146 14.03 0.43 -3.76
N ARG A 147 14.82 0.65 -4.80
CA ARG A 147 16.27 0.48 -4.75
C ARG A 147 16.91 1.85 -4.55
N PHE A 148 17.85 1.92 -3.62
CA PHE A 148 18.50 3.16 -3.21
C PHE A 148 19.95 3.22 -3.74
N VAL A 149 20.33 4.43 -4.17
CA VAL A 149 21.71 4.79 -4.51
C VAL A 149 22.05 6.04 -3.71
N ASP A 150 23.08 5.97 -2.87
CA ASP A 150 23.55 7.06 -2.02
C ASP A 150 22.42 7.74 -1.18
N GLY A 151 21.49 6.92 -0.67
CA GLY A 151 20.37 7.38 0.15
C GLY A 151 19.23 8.03 -0.61
N LYS A 152 19.21 7.95 -1.94
CA LYS A 152 18.08 8.36 -2.79
C LYS A 152 17.50 7.17 -3.53
N ALA A 153 16.19 7.13 -3.66
CA ALA A 153 15.52 6.12 -4.46
C ALA A 153 15.85 6.33 -5.95
N ASP A 154 16.38 5.28 -6.58
CA ASP A 154 16.79 5.25 -7.99
C ASP A 154 15.84 4.44 -8.85
N GLU A 155 15.10 3.52 -8.24
CA GLU A 155 14.19 2.61 -8.92
C GLU A 155 13.03 2.20 -8.01
N HIS A 156 11.83 1.99 -8.59
CA HIS A 156 10.62 1.74 -7.83
C HIS A 156 9.72 0.68 -8.48
N TRP A 157 9.17 -0.18 -7.64
CA TRP A 157 8.15 -1.19 -7.98
C TRP A 157 6.95 -1.08 -7.05
N ASP A 158 5.77 -1.27 -7.61
CA ASP A 158 4.52 -1.45 -6.88
C ASP A 158 3.58 -2.41 -7.65
N PRO A 159 2.49 -2.89 -7.06
CA PRO A 159 1.54 -3.79 -7.71
C PRO A 159 0.50 -3.04 -8.58
N ALA A 160 0.78 -1.82 -9.02
CA ALA A 160 -0.17 -1.05 -9.81
C ALA A 160 -0.49 -1.74 -11.14
N THR A 161 -1.74 -1.68 -11.53
CA THR A 161 -2.24 -2.10 -12.84
C THR A 161 -2.67 -0.89 -13.64
N ILE A 162 -2.79 -1.04 -14.95
CA ILE A 162 -3.36 0.01 -15.79
C ILE A 162 -4.81 0.25 -15.35
N ALA A 163 -5.13 1.49 -15.01
CA ALA A 163 -6.49 1.85 -14.64
C ALA A 163 -7.44 1.61 -15.83
N PRO A 164 -8.61 0.99 -15.62
CA PRO A 164 -9.60 0.86 -16.68
C PRO A 164 -10.02 2.27 -17.14
N PRO A 165 -10.36 2.44 -18.43
CA PRO A 165 -10.90 3.71 -18.91
C PRO A 165 -12.16 4.08 -18.12
N PRO A 166 -12.43 5.37 -17.89
CA PRO A 166 -13.63 5.79 -17.20
C PRO A 166 -14.87 5.24 -17.90
N ALA A 167 -15.83 4.75 -17.11
CA ALA A 167 -17.11 4.32 -17.64
C ALA A 167 -17.77 5.48 -18.41
N LYS A 168 -18.23 5.19 -19.62
CA LYS A 168 -18.97 6.15 -20.46
C LYS A 168 -20.35 6.40 -19.91
#